data_90838b3bcef58153b0fbb0c19b0657dc
#
_entry.id   90838b3bcef58153b0fbb0c19b0657dc
#
_cell.length_a   1.000
_cell.length_b   1.000
_cell.length_c   1.000
_cell.angle_alpha   90.00
_cell.angle_beta   90.00
_cell.angle_gamma   90.00
#
_symmetry.space_group_name_H-M   'P 1'
#
loop_
_entity.id
_entity.type
_entity.pdbx_description
1 polymer ?
#
loop_
_entity_poly.entity_id
_entity_poly.type
_entity_poly.pdbx_seq_one_letter_code
_entity_poly.pdbx_strand_id
1 'polypeptide(L)'
;RIMEGEVRQEADYINVALDTSGESYLKTMDNVHVDTRITLIDPDGNVKYDSKEDGVTLQNHKNRPEVKAALKNGSGQDIRESNTLNKEMFYYAVKLENGDILRVSKTVDTAFRTAMKVFPAMGLIALIMLAFAGILVKWQVTRLIRPINRLDLENPLENDVYEELTPLLQSIDRQNKE
;
A
#
# COMPACT_ATOMS: atom_id res chain seq x y z
N ARG A 1 -6.45 12.32 -7.04
CA ARG A 1 -7.08 13.58 -6.54
C ARG A 1 -6.47 14.07 -5.24
N ILE A 2 -6.31 13.22 -4.18
CA ILE A 2 -5.71 13.66 -2.90
C ILE A 2 -4.25 14.06 -3.10
N MET A 3 -3.43 13.22 -3.71
CA MET A 3 -2.03 13.47 -4.01
C MET A 3 -1.83 14.70 -4.91
N GLU A 4 -2.68 14.90 -5.93
CA GLU A 4 -2.62 16.09 -6.78
C GLU A 4 -2.83 17.39 -5.98
N GLY A 5 -3.76 17.35 -5.02
CA GLY A 5 -4.00 18.45 -4.09
C GLY A 5 -2.78 18.72 -3.19
N GLU A 6 -2.18 17.67 -2.64
CA GLU A 6 -0.98 17.78 -1.82
C GLU A 6 0.19 18.41 -2.59
N VAL A 7 0.47 17.94 -3.82
CA VAL A 7 1.58 18.45 -4.63
C VAL A 7 1.35 19.92 -5.02
N ARG A 8 0.11 20.31 -5.33
CA ARG A 8 -0.20 21.74 -5.60
C ARG A 8 -0.01 22.59 -4.36
N GLN A 9 -0.53 22.16 -3.22
CA GLN A 9 -0.36 22.89 -1.96
C GLN A 9 1.11 23.02 -1.57
N GLU A 10 1.91 21.98 -1.77
CA GLU A 10 3.34 21.99 -1.54
C GLU A 10 4.03 22.99 -2.49
N ALA A 11 3.67 23.01 -3.77
CA ALA A 11 4.19 23.99 -4.72
C ALA A 11 3.84 25.43 -4.32
N ASP A 12 2.62 25.68 -3.83
CA ASP A 12 2.19 27.00 -3.36
C ASP A 12 3.01 27.45 -2.13
N TYR A 13 3.27 26.55 -1.18
CA TYR A 13 4.12 26.86 -0.02
C TYR A 13 5.56 27.18 -0.42
N ILE A 14 6.13 26.40 -1.33
CA ILE A 14 7.49 26.63 -1.83
C ILE A 14 7.55 27.94 -2.60
N ASN A 15 6.53 28.26 -3.40
CA ASN A 15 6.45 29.54 -4.13
C ASN A 15 6.53 30.74 -3.17
N VAL A 16 5.67 30.76 -2.13
CA VAL A 16 5.66 31.82 -1.10
C VAL A 16 7.03 31.90 -0.38
N ALA A 17 7.62 30.75 -0.09
CA ALA A 17 8.93 30.72 0.56
C ALA A 17 10.06 31.25 -0.33
N LEU A 18 10.01 30.97 -1.63
CA LEU A 18 10.97 31.52 -2.63
C LEU A 18 10.82 33.02 -2.77
N ASP A 19 9.62 33.56 -2.77
CA ASP A 19 9.37 35.00 -2.82
C ASP A 19 9.92 35.72 -1.58
N THR A 20 9.91 35.03 -0.43
CA THR A 20 10.38 35.63 0.84
C THR A 20 11.87 35.46 1.08
N SER A 21 12.44 34.29 0.77
CA SER A 21 13.79 33.88 1.16
C SER A 21 14.73 33.66 -0.03
N GLY A 22 14.22 33.78 -1.26
CA GLY A 22 14.97 33.54 -2.49
C GLY A 22 15.40 32.09 -2.68
N GLU A 23 16.26 31.86 -3.69
CA GLU A 23 16.70 30.49 -4.06
C GLU A 23 17.52 29.79 -2.96
N SER A 24 18.02 30.49 -1.96
CA SER A 24 18.72 29.89 -0.82
C SER A 24 17.83 28.95 0.00
N TYR A 25 16.52 29.17 -0.01
CA TYR A 25 15.52 28.29 0.62
C TYR A 25 15.58 26.86 0.06
N LEU A 26 15.76 26.69 -1.25
CA LEU A 26 15.79 25.38 -1.89
C LEU A 26 16.92 24.49 -1.35
N LYS A 27 18.11 25.08 -1.09
CA LYS A 27 19.24 24.34 -0.53
C LYS A 27 19.00 23.83 0.89
N THR A 28 18.15 24.52 1.65
CA THR A 28 17.76 24.05 3.01
C THR A 28 16.77 22.92 2.98
N MET A 29 16.10 22.70 1.84
CA MET A 29 15.05 21.69 1.65
C MET A 29 15.57 20.34 1.15
N ASP A 30 16.84 20.23 0.76
CA ASP A 30 17.42 19.00 0.17
C ASP A 30 17.21 17.74 1.01
N ASN A 31 17.07 17.86 2.33
CA ASN A 31 16.88 16.74 3.25
C ASN A 31 15.46 16.61 3.83
N VAL A 32 14.55 17.53 3.51
CA VAL A 32 13.23 17.62 4.14
C VAL A 32 12.16 16.88 3.30
N HIS A 33 12.24 16.93 1.98
CA HIS A 33 11.27 16.35 1.06
C HIS A 33 11.78 15.05 0.42
N VAL A 34 11.74 13.95 1.17
CA VAL A 34 12.26 12.64 0.70
C VAL A 34 11.46 12.09 -0.49
N ASP A 35 10.15 12.29 -0.49
CA ASP A 35 9.22 11.72 -1.47
C ASP A 35 8.86 12.65 -2.64
N THR A 36 9.25 13.92 -2.53
CA THR A 36 8.95 14.95 -3.52
C THR A 36 10.23 15.40 -4.21
N ARG A 37 10.19 15.56 -5.54
CA ARG A 37 11.27 16.17 -6.32
C ARG A 37 10.89 17.59 -6.68
N ILE A 38 11.75 18.53 -6.34
CA ILE A 38 11.61 19.96 -6.59
C ILE A 38 12.63 20.35 -7.66
N THR A 39 12.17 21.03 -8.71
CA THR A 39 13.03 21.50 -9.81
C THR A 39 12.71 22.97 -10.08
N LEU A 40 13.74 23.83 -10.11
CA LEU A 40 13.64 25.22 -10.57
C LEU A 40 14.18 25.32 -12.00
N ILE A 41 13.39 25.90 -12.89
CA ILE A 41 13.66 25.93 -14.33
C ILE A 41 13.57 27.40 -14.80
N ASP A 42 14.54 27.83 -15.58
CA ASP A 42 14.51 29.17 -16.18
C ASP A 42 13.46 29.26 -17.33
N PRO A 43 13.08 30.44 -17.81
CA PRO A 43 12.13 30.60 -18.92
C PRO A 43 12.59 29.95 -20.24
N ASP A 44 13.88 29.66 -20.38
CA ASP A 44 14.47 28.98 -21.55
C ASP A 44 14.45 27.45 -21.40
N GLY A 45 14.05 26.96 -20.23
CA GLY A 45 13.89 25.52 -19.94
C GLY A 45 15.13 24.86 -19.35
N ASN A 46 16.18 25.65 -19.00
CA ASN A 46 17.35 25.10 -18.34
C ASN A 46 17.06 24.91 -16.84
N VAL A 47 17.59 23.84 -16.28
CA VAL A 47 17.41 23.54 -14.86
C VAL A 47 18.43 24.33 -14.04
N LYS A 48 17.95 25.21 -13.17
CA LYS A 48 18.74 25.99 -12.22
C LYS A 48 19.02 25.21 -10.92
N TYR A 49 18.05 24.43 -10.49
CA TYR A 49 18.12 23.61 -9.28
C TYR A 49 17.25 22.34 -9.42
N ASP A 50 17.72 21.24 -8.87
CA ASP A 50 16.94 19.99 -8.74
C ASP A 50 17.33 19.27 -7.43
N SER A 51 16.34 18.86 -6.65
CA SER A 51 16.55 18.25 -5.32
C SER A 51 17.06 16.80 -5.37
N LYS A 52 17.09 16.15 -6.54
CA LYS A 52 17.50 14.74 -6.68
C LYS A 52 18.72 14.55 -7.60
N GLU A 53 19.03 15.50 -8.44
CA GLU A 53 20.12 15.42 -9.42
C GLU A 53 20.82 16.78 -9.58
N ASP A 54 22.11 16.75 -9.94
CA ASP A 54 22.81 17.98 -10.30
C ASP A 54 22.21 18.61 -11.57
N GLY A 55 21.70 19.82 -11.43
CA GLY A 55 20.98 20.52 -12.48
C GLY A 55 21.76 20.68 -13.81
N VAL A 56 23.10 20.69 -13.73
CA VAL A 56 24.01 20.80 -14.89
C VAL A 56 23.93 19.60 -15.84
N THR A 57 23.56 18.43 -15.34
CA THR A 57 23.46 17.18 -16.15
C THR A 57 22.08 16.96 -16.75
N LEU A 58 21.10 17.77 -16.39
CA LEU A 58 19.72 17.59 -16.83
C LEU A 58 19.48 18.20 -18.22
N GLN A 59 18.71 17.47 -19.03
CA GLN A 59 18.27 17.95 -20.34
C GLN A 59 17.34 19.18 -20.18
N ASN A 60 17.27 20.02 -21.23
CA ASN A 60 16.34 21.15 -21.25
C ASN A 60 14.89 20.70 -21.14
N HIS A 61 14.13 21.31 -20.25
CA HIS A 61 12.76 20.97 -19.88
C HIS A 61 11.69 21.85 -20.56
N LYS A 62 12.06 22.79 -21.44
CA LYS A 62 11.12 23.72 -22.11
C LYS A 62 9.96 23.01 -22.83
N ASN A 63 10.25 21.82 -23.35
CA ASN A 63 9.27 21.04 -24.12
C ASN A 63 8.36 20.12 -23.29
N ARG A 64 8.53 20.10 -21.98
CA ARG A 64 7.69 19.30 -21.09
C ARG A 64 6.26 19.87 -21.03
N PRO A 65 5.19 19.03 -21.09
CA PRO A 65 3.81 19.51 -21.15
C PRO A 65 3.44 20.46 -20.00
N GLU A 66 3.81 20.08 -18.75
CA GLU A 66 3.55 20.87 -17.56
C GLU A 66 4.28 22.22 -17.60
N VAL A 67 5.52 22.26 -18.12
CA VAL A 67 6.32 23.48 -18.23
C VAL A 67 5.75 24.41 -19.30
N LYS A 68 5.38 23.87 -20.46
CA LYS A 68 4.73 24.65 -21.52
C LYS A 68 3.40 25.26 -21.04
N ALA A 69 2.62 24.48 -20.31
CA ALA A 69 1.36 24.95 -19.76
C ALA A 69 1.57 26.04 -18.72
N ALA A 70 2.58 25.89 -17.84
CA ALA A 70 2.94 26.90 -16.84
C ALA A 70 3.42 28.21 -17.48
N LEU A 71 4.24 28.13 -18.53
CA LEU A 71 4.69 29.33 -19.27
C LEU A 71 3.53 30.10 -19.89
N LYS A 72 2.51 29.39 -20.40
CA LYS A 72 1.36 29.98 -21.11
C LYS A 72 0.26 30.45 -20.17
N ASN A 73 -0.07 29.66 -19.16
CA ASN A 73 -1.28 29.79 -18.35
C ASN A 73 -0.99 30.13 -16.88
N GLY A 74 0.29 30.25 -16.49
CA GLY A 74 0.71 30.44 -15.10
C GLY A 74 0.91 29.12 -14.34
N SER A 75 0.22 28.06 -14.69
CA SER A 75 0.44 26.72 -14.11
C SER A 75 0.15 25.60 -15.12
N GLY A 76 0.69 24.42 -14.88
CA GLY A 76 0.47 23.25 -15.70
C GLY A 76 0.70 21.96 -14.92
N GLN A 77 0.13 20.86 -15.40
CA GLN A 77 0.28 19.53 -14.80
C GLN A 77 0.35 18.44 -15.86
N ASP A 78 1.01 17.34 -15.51
CA ASP A 78 1.11 16.16 -16.36
C ASP A 78 1.31 14.89 -15.51
N ILE A 79 0.88 13.74 -16.02
CA ILE A 79 1.16 12.44 -15.42
C ILE A 79 1.84 11.60 -16.49
N ARG A 80 3.06 11.16 -16.22
CA ARG A 80 3.81 10.30 -17.14
C ARG A 80 4.85 9.45 -16.40
N GLU A 81 5.31 8.42 -17.09
CA GLU A 81 6.43 7.62 -16.61
C GLU A 81 7.72 8.47 -16.65
N SER A 82 8.44 8.46 -15.52
CA SER A 82 9.75 9.12 -15.44
C SER A 82 10.81 8.25 -16.09
N ASN A 83 11.50 8.76 -17.11
CA ASN A 83 12.60 8.07 -17.76
C ASN A 83 13.77 7.77 -16.80
N THR A 84 13.92 8.53 -15.75
CA THR A 84 14.99 8.37 -14.75
C THR A 84 14.63 7.34 -13.68
N LEU A 85 13.37 7.29 -13.24
CA LEU A 85 12.93 6.47 -12.11
C LEU A 85 12.13 5.23 -12.53
N ASN A 86 11.75 5.13 -13.81
CA ASN A 86 10.88 4.07 -14.35
C ASN A 86 9.60 3.87 -13.49
N LYS A 87 9.03 5.00 -13.07
CA LYS A 87 7.81 5.07 -12.24
C LYS A 87 6.88 6.15 -12.81
N GLU A 88 5.59 5.91 -12.70
CA GLU A 88 4.60 6.93 -13.02
C GLU A 88 4.68 8.07 -11.99
N MET A 89 4.80 9.29 -12.47
CA MET A 89 4.95 10.49 -11.65
C MET A 89 3.92 11.54 -12.06
N PHE A 90 3.37 12.20 -11.05
CA PHE A 90 2.60 13.43 -11.22
C PHE A 90 3.55 14.62 -11.18
N TYR A 91 3.45 15.49 -12.16
CA TYR A 91 4.20 16.72 -12.30
C TYR A 91 3.25 17.90 -12.21
N TYR A 92 3.57 18.87 -11.36
CA TYR A 92 2.91 20.16 -11.30
C TYR A 92 3.94 21.27 -11.44
N ALA A 93 3.67 22.23 -12.32
CA ALA A 93 4.54 23.36 -12.58
C ALA A 93 3.78 24.66 -12.38
N VAL A 94 4.40 25.63 -11.73
CA VAL A 94 3.85 26.98 -11.52
C VAL A 94 4.89 28.01 -11.92
N LYS A 95 4.45 29.08 -12.61
CA LYS A 95 5.30 30.22 -13.01
C LYS A 95 5.43 31.17 -11.84
N LEU A 96 6.67 31.49 -11.45
CA LEU A 96 7.03 32.42 -10.41
C LEU A 96 6.98 33.86 -10.91
N GLU A 97 6.98 34.84 -10.01
CA GLU A 97 6.97 36.29 -10.35
C GLU A 97 8.20 36.72 -11.14
N ASN A 98 9.37 36.12 -10.86
CA ASN A 98 10.62 36.38 -11.59
C ASN A 98 10.67 35.74 -12.99
N GLY A 99 9.64 35.01 -13.41
CA GLY A 99 9.52 34.33 -14.70
C GLY A 99 10.05 32.90 -14.70
N ASP A 100 10.74 32.45 -13.67
CA ASP A 100 11.18 31.06 -13.51
C ASP A 100 9.95 30.13 -13.32
N ILE A 101 10.17 28.84 -13.44
CA ILE A 101 9.14 27.82 -13.25
C ILE A 101 9.55 26.90 -12.11
N LEU A 102 8.75 26.87 -11.07
CA LEU A 102 8.83 25.88 -10.02
C LEU A 102 8.06 24.63 -10.45
N ARG A 103 8.74 23.48 -10.56
CA ARG A 103 8.12 22.19 -10.82
C ARG A 103 8.28 21.29 -9.60
N VAL A 104 7.15 20.78 -9.12
CA VAL A 104 7.07 19.81 -8.03
C VAL A 104 6.55 18.50 -8.58
N SER A 105 7.18 17.39 -8.24
CA SER A 105 6.77 16.08 -8.72
C SER A 105 6.82 15.02 -7.63
N LYS A 106 5.85 14.10 -7.65
CA LYS A 106 5.71 13.00 -6.70
C LYS A 106 5.36 11.71 -7.42
N THR A 107 5.87 10.58 -6.93
CA THR A 107 5.54 9.27 -7.49
C THR A 107 4.06 8.96 -7.28
N VAL A 108 3.38 8.53 -8.34
CA VAL A 108 2.01 8.03 -8.26
C VAL A 108 2.06 6.62 -7.71
N ASP A 109 1.86 6.47 -6.39
CA ASP A 109 1.60 5.15 -5.81
C ASP A 109 0.18 4.73 -6.19
N THR A 110 0.07 3.90 -7.21
CA THR A 110 -1.22 3.32 -7.55
C THR A 110 -1.67 2.42 -6.40
N ALA A 111 -2.91 2.61 -5.93
CA ALA A 111 -3.55 1.76 -4.91
C ALA A 111 -3.40 0.26 -5.23
N PHE A 112 -3.36 -0.08 -6.52
CA PHE A 112 -3.10 -1.42 -7.04
C PHE A 112 -1.72 -1.96 -6.64
N ARG A 113 -0.65 -1.15 -6.72
CA ARG A 113 0.71 -1.58 -6.35
C ARG A 113 0.82 -1.84 -4.84
N THR A 114 0.18 -1.00 -4.04
CA THR A 114 0.10 -1.20 -2.58
C THR A 114 -0.73 -2.44 -2.24
N ALA A 115 -1.88 -2.65 -2.91
CA ALA A 115 -2.68 -3.85 -2.77
C ALA A 115 -1.87 -5.11 -3.11
N MET A 116 -1.16 -5.14 -4.23
CA MET A 116 -0.33 -6.29 -4.65
C MET A 116 0.76 -6.66 -3.65
N LYS A 117 1.26 -5.72 -2.85
CA LYS A 117 2.21 -6.02 -1.76
C LYS A 117 1.54 -6.68 -0.56
N VAL A 118 0.28 -6.37 -0.29
CA VAL A 118 -0.47 -6.87 0.87
C VAL A 118 -1.13 -8.22 0.58
N PHE A 119 -1.56 -8.49 -0.66
CA PHE A 119 -2.23 -9.73 -1.06
C PHE A 119 -1.50 -11.03 -0.66
N PRO A 120 -0.18 -11.19 -0.88
CA PRO A 120 0.51 -12.42 -0.50
C PRO A 120 0.51 -12.65 1.02
N ALA A 121 0.62 -11.60 1.81
CA ALA A 121 0.55 -11.70 3.28
C ALA A 121 -0.86 -12.13 3.74
N MET A 122 -1.92 -11.57 3.15
CA MET A 122 -3.31 -11.98 3.43
C MET A 122 -3.56 -13.44 3.01
N GLY A 123 -3.04 -13.85 1.85
CA GLY A 123 -3.13 -15.23 1.36
C GLY A 123 -2.45 -16.21 2.30
N LEU A 124 -1.27 -15.87 2.82
CA LEU A 124 -0.56 -16.71 3.80
C LEU A 124 -1.35 -16.87 5.11
N ILE A 125 -1.91 -15.77 5.62
CA ILE A 125 -2.75 -15.80 6.84
C ILE A 125 -3.97 -16.68 6.61
N ALA A 126 -4.66 -16.56 5.48
CA ALA A 126 -5.82 -17.39 5.15
C ALA A 126 -5.46 -18.87 5.08
N LEU A 127 -4.32 -19.23 4.48
CA LEU A 127 -3.81 -20.61 4.44
C LEU A 127 -3.53 -21.17 5.83
N ILE A 128 -2.92 -20.39 6.71
CA ILE A 128 -2.64 -20.79 8.10
C ILE A 128 -3.95 -21.03 8.85
N MET A 129 -4.94 -20.14 8.68
CA MET A 129 -6.26 -20.30 9.32
C MET A 129 -7.00 -21.54 8.82
N LEU A 130 -6.96 -21.85 7.52
CA LEU A 130 -7.54 -23.06 6.95
C LEU A 130 -6.86 -24.33 7.47
N ALA A 131 -5.54 -24.35 7.55
CA ALA A 131 -4.79 -25.46 8.12
C ALA A 131 -5.13 -25.69 9.59
N PHE A 132 -5.21 -24.62 10.38
CA PHE A 132 -5.61 -24.68 11.79
C PHE A 132 -7.03 -25.18 11.96
N ALA A 133 -7.98 -24.70 11.17
CA ALA A 133 -9.36 -25.18 11.16
C ALA A 133 -9.42 -26.69 10.84
N GLY A 134 -8.69 -27.16 9.84
CA GLY A 134 -8.60 -28.57 9.49
C GLY A 134 -8.05 -29.45 10.63
N ILE A 135 -7.03 -28.96 11.33
CA ILE A 135 -6.45 -29.64 12.52
C ILE A 135 -7.49 -29.72 13.64
N LEU A 136 -8.22 -28.62 13.91
CA LEU A 136 -9.26 -28.60 14.93
C LEU A 136 -10.39 -29.58 14.61
N VAL A 137 -10.87 -29.57 13.37
CA VAL A 137 -11.92 -30.53 12.94
C VAL A 137 -11.43 -31.97 13.11
N LYS A 138 -10.23 -32.30 12.64
CA LYS A 138 -9.65 -33.64 12.80
C LYS A 138 -9.53 -34.03 14.27
N TRP A 139 -9.11 -33.12 15.12
CA TRP A 139 -8.99 -33.33 16.57
C TRP A 139 -10.35 -33.60 17.21
N GLN A 140 -11.39 -32.80 16.88
CA GLN A 140 -12.75 -32.98 17.38
C GLN A 140 -13.33 -34.33 16.92
N VAL A 141 -13.18 -34.66 15.63
CA VAL A 141 -13.66 -35.94 15.09
C VAL A 141 -12.99 -37.13 15.80
N THR A 142 -11.68 -37.02 16.02
CA THR A 142 -10.92 -38.10 16.67
C THR A 142 -11.31 -38.25 18.14
N ARG A 143 -11.53 -37.15 18.84
CA ARG A 143 -11.80 -37.15 20.29
C ARG A 143 -13.26 -37.43 20.65
N LEU A 144 -14.21 -36.95 19.84
CA LEU A 144 -15.64 -37.02 20.16
C LEU A 144 -16.36 -38.12 19.38
N ILE A 145 -16.05 -38.30 18.10
CA ILE A 145 -16.82 -39.20 17.25
C ILE A 145 -16.26 -40.64 17.25
N ARG A 146 -14.95 -40.83 17.31
CA ARG A 146 -14.37 -42.18 17.33
C ARG A 146 -14.79 -43.06 18.52
N PRO A 147 -14.85 -42.53 19.75
CA PRO A 147 -15.34 -43.34 20.88
C PRO A 147 -16.77 -43.86 20.68
N ILE A 148 -17.65 -43.00 20.13
CA ILE A 148 -19.06 -43.35 19.89
C ILE A 148 -19.18 -44.43 18.81
N ASN A 149 -18.34 -44.42 17.79
CA ASN A 149 -18.37 -45.38 16.68
C ASN A 149 -17.73 -46.75 17.03
N ARG A 150 -17.12 -46.87 18.22
CA ARG A 150 -16.53 -48.11 18.74
C ARG A 150 -17.36 -48.74 19.84
N LEU A 151 -18.59 -48.29 20.04
CA LEU A 151 -19.51 -48.90 20.99
C LEU A 151 -19.78 -50.34 20.59
N ASP A 152 -19.40 -51.28 21.46
CA ASP A 152 -19.79 -52.67 21.35
C ASP A 152 -21.21 -52.80 21.88
N LEU A 153 -22.15 -53.06 20.95
CA LEU A 153 -23.56 -53.22 21.28
C LEU A 153 -23.90 -54.63 21.82
N GLU A 154 -22.96 -55.59 21.66
CA GLU A 154 -23.13 -56.94 22.23
C GLU A 154 -22.72 -56.95 23.73
N ASN A 155 -21.75 -56.13 24.12
CA ASN A 155 -21.34 -55.94 25.53
C ASN A 155 -21.44 -54.46 25.95
N PRO A 156 -22.61 -53.90 26.11
CA PRO A 156 -22.83 -52.47 26.29
C PRO A 156 -22.15 -51.88 27.55
N LEU A 157 -22.03 -52.68 28.62
CA LEU A 157 -21.49 -52.21 29.90
C LEU A 157 -19.95 -52.24 30.00
N GLU A 158 -19.27 -52.89 29.05
CA GLU A 158 -17.80 -52.90 28.98
C GLU A 158 -17.20 -51.74 28.16
N ASN A 159 -18.04 -50.88 27.61
CA ASN A 159 -17.61 -49.73 26.84
C ASN A 159 -17.08 -48.62 27.74
N ASP A 160 -15.85 -48.19 27.48
CA ASP A 160 -15.23 -47.01 28.11
C ASP A 160 -15.68 -45.72 27.38
N VAL A 161 -16.92 -45.29 27.73
CA VAL A 161 -17.55 -44.12 27.13
C VAL A 161 -17.94 -43.09 28.20
N TYR A 162 -18.32 -41.91 27.74
CA TYR A 162 -18.76 -40.82 28.62
C TYR A 162 -19.87 -41.24 29.59
N GLU A 163 -19.79 -40.82 30.84
CA GLU A 163 -20.76 -41.14 31.91
C GLU A 163 -22.20 -40.78 31.51
N GLU A 164 -22.39 -39.78 30.64
CA GLU A 164 -23.72 -39.37 30.14
C GLU A 164 -24.43 -40.49 29.31
N LEU A 165 -23.69 -41.43 28.74
CA LEU A 165 -24.25 -42.51 27.93
C LEU A 165 -24.58 -43.77 28.77
N THR A 166 -24.16 -43.82 30.02
CA THR A 166 -24.42 -44.98 30.91
C THR A 166 -25.90 -45.38 31.02
N PRO A 167 -26.86 -44.43 31.18
CA PRO A 167 -28.28 -44.81 31.26
C PRO A 167 -28.80 -45.45 29.97
N LEU A 168 -28.29 -45.01 28.80
CA LEU A 168 -28.66 -45.56 27.51
C LEU A 168 -28.11 -46.98 27.35
N LEU A 169 -26.85 -47.20 27.73
CA LEU A 169 -26.19 -48.50 27.66
C LEU A 169 -26.87 -49.51 28.58
N GLN A 170 -27.31 -49.11 29.78
CA GLN A 170 -28.08 -49.97 30.70
C GLN A 170 -29.47 -50.37 30.11
N SER A 171 -30.11 -49.48 29.36
CA SER A 171 -31.39 -49.80 28.72
C SER A 171 -31.23 -50.81 27.58
N ILE A 172 -30.10 -50.70 26.81
CA ILE A 172 -29.76 -51.65 25.74
C ILE A 172 -29.43 -53.03 26.31
N ASP A 173 -28.62 -53.08 27.38
CA ASP A 173 -28.27 -54.36 28.06
C ASP A 173 -29.52 -55.09 28.58
N ARG A 174 -30.49 -54.34 29.09
CA ARG A 174 -31.76 -54.92 29.53
C ARG A 174 -32.58 -55.51 28.37
N GLN A 175 -32.63 -54.83 27.22
CA GLN A 175 -33.32 -55.30 26.03
C GLN A 175 -32.66 -56.54 25.40
N ASN A 176 -31.34 -56.65 25.46
CA ASN A 176 -30.62 -57.83 24.94
C ASN A 176 -30.76 -59.09 25.80
N LYS A 177 -31.19 -58.94 27.05
CA LYS A 177 -31.38 -60.06 28.00
C LYS A 177 -32.81 -60.59 28.08
N GLU A 178 -33.78 -59.95 27.42
CA GLU A 178 -35.14 -60.41 27.23
C GLU A 178 -35.27 -61.24 25.94
#